data_f1951dbe440e03be1e1c987a27976793
#
_entry.id   f1951dbe440e03be1e1c987a27976793
#
_cell.length_a   1.000
_cell.length_b   1.000
_cell.length_c   1.000
_cell.angle_alpha   90.00
_cell.angle_beta   90.00
_cell.angle_gamma   90.00
#
_symmetry.space_group_name_H-M   'P 1'
#
loop_
_entity.id
_entity.type
_entity.pdbx_description
1 polymer ?
#
loop_
_entity_poly.entity_id
_entity_poly.type
_entity_poly.pdbx_seq_one_letter_code
_entity_poly.pdbx_strand_id
1 'polypeptide(L)'
;MKGGEESGKDRDVELFQQCCRFYLGEMIDEKVIDSYQGPHQSIAKRLRQFQNLKSDSKDDVLVKIQAQLSSSIEDQLCMASIHFNRNQYQEAIDIYKKILLEEKSYLALNVYIALCYYLLDYYDVSQEVLSLYLQKHPKSIIATNLKACNNYRLYNGSMAEVDLRNLIESFPPNFNYAKDFIRHNLVVFLNGEGAFQILPSLMNQIPEARLNLVIYYLRNDKTEEAEKLMRNIEPKTTIELVLKAIINANIGQTTNSIEHLRLAQKYFQTVGSSPTECDTILGRQCMASYFFLQKQFEEVILYLSSIKSYFYNDDAFNFNNGQAKMMINDFKEAEEAFLMIESEQLRKDLIYICCLTRCYIMNGKPFKAWEMYLKYQQSKESTILLHLIANDCYKMGHFLVALRAFDILERLDKSPEYWEGKRGAAAGVFQMVLVKNDPIEHLKEAIKLLRNSNNSQVDQMITIMKNYPEEMMG
;
A
#
# COMPACT_ATOMS: atom_id res chain seq x y z
N MET A 1 23.02 34.00 -53.23
CA MET A 1 23.47 32.96 -52.28
C MET A 1 23.03 33.19 -50.83
N LYS A 2 22.09 34.10 -50.50
CA LYS A 2 21.57 34.30 -49.13
C LYS A 2 20.29 33.49 -48.76
N GLY A 3 19.62 32.87 -49.74
CA GLY A 3 18.38 32.12 -49.48
C GLY A 3 18.57 30.64 -49.03
N GLY A 4 19.79 30.10 -49.11
CA GLY A 4 20.06 28.69 -48.71
C GLY A 4 20.39 28.51 -47.23
N GLU A 5 20.97 29.52 -46.58
CA GLU A 5 21.33 29.46 -45.16
C GLU A 5 20.14 29.70 -44.23
N GLU A 6 19.18 30.53 -44.62
CA GLU A 6 17.92 30.74 -43.85
C GLU A 6 17.03 29.48 -43.88
N SER A 7 16.91 28.83 -45.03
CA SER A 7 16.17 27.56 -45.17
C SER A 7 16.78 26.39 -44.36
N GLY A 8 18.09 26.40 -44.16
CA GLY A 8 18.78 25.39 -43.35
C GLY A 8 18.50 25.55 -41.83
N LYS A 9 18.56 26.81 -41.35
CA LYS A 9 18.29 27.11 -39.92
C LYS A 9 16.83 26.82 -39.52
N ASP A 10 15.88 27.08 -40.43
CA ASP A 10 14.48 26.75 -40.15
C ASP A 10 14.26 25.23 -40.01
N ARG A 11 14.94 24.42 -40.82
CA ARG A 11 14.86 22.96 -40.74
C ARG A 11 15.50 22.40 -39.46
N ASP A 12 16.59 23.00 -38.99
CA ASP A 12 17.19 22.61 -37.70
C ASP A 12 16.26 22.92 -36.52
N VAL A 13 15.58 24.08 -36.55
CA VAL A 13 14.56 24.44 -35.55
C VAL A 13 13.39 23.46 -35.55
N GLU A 14 12.90 23.08 -36.72
CA GLU A 14 11.84 22.07 -36.85
C GLU A 14 12.27 20.72 -36.27
N LEU A 15 13.48 20.23 -36.56
CA LEU A 15 14.00 19.00 -35.98
C LEU A 15 14.07 19.07 -34.46
N PHE A 16 14.60 20.15 -33.87
CA PHE A 16 14.68 20.31 -32.42
C PHE A 16 13.31 20.44 -31.78
N GLN A 17 12.32 21.03 -32.49
CA GLN A 17 10.93 21.01 -32.02
C GLN A 17 10.37 19.58 -31.97
N GLN A 18 10.68 18.72 -32.94
CA GLN A 18 10.27 17.32 -32.88
C GLN A 18 10.95 16.56 -31.70
N CYS A 19 12.22 16.87 -31.41
CA CYS A 19 12.88 16.34 -30.23
C CYS A 19 12.18 16.76 -28.93
N CYS A 20 11.79 18.03 -28.80
CA CYS A 20 11.04 18.52 -27.66
C CYS A 20 9.68 17.85 -27.52
N ARG A 21 8.93 17.70 -28.62
CA ARG A 21 7.63 16.99 -28.64
C ARG A 21 7.78 15.54 -28.19
N PHE A 22 8.79 14.85 -28.72
CA PHE A 22 9.08 13.47 -28.30
C PHE A 22 9.34 13.37 -26.81
N TYR A 23 10.14 14.27 -26.26
CA TYR A 23 10.47 14.32 -24.83
C TYR A 23 9.24 14.60 -23.96
N LEU A 24 8.32 15.46 -24.44
CA LEU A 24 7.03 15.75 -23.79
C LEU A 24 5.99 14.62 -23.95
N GLY A 25 6.31 13.58 -24.70
CA GLY A 25 5.38 12.47 -24.96
C GLY A 25 4.33 12.77 -26.03
N GLU A 26 4.48 13.89 -26.77
CA GLU A 26 3.59 14.29 -27.86
C GLU A 26 3.88 13.51 -29.14
N MET A 27 2.90 13.53 -30.04
CA MET A 27 3.09 12.96 -31.39
C MET A 27 4.10 13.79 -32.20
N ILE A 28 5.05 13.12 -32.81
CA ILE A 28 6.06 13.74 -33.66
C ILE A 28 5.68 13.56 -35.14
N ASP A 29 6.07 14.51 -35.98
CA ASP A 29 5.84 14.44 -37.42
C ASP A 29 6.99 13.67 -38.11
N GLU A 30 6.70 12.42 -38.48
CA GLU A 30 7.67 11.53 -39.13
C GLU A 30 8.18 12.10 -40.47
N LYS A 31 7.36 12.86 -41.20
CA LYS A 31 7.77 13.45 -42.48
C LYS A 31 8.88 14.49 -42.32
N VAL A 32 8.85 15.26 -41.24
CA VAL A 32 9.91 16.22 -40.91
C VAL A 32 11.22 15.50 -40.63
N ILE A 33 11.17 14.41 -39.89
CA ILE A 33 12.36 13.62 -39.52
C ILE A 33 12.95 12.95 -40.78
N ASP A 34 12.11 12.33 -41.60
CA ASP A 34 12.56 11.60 -42.80
C ASP A 34 13.09 12.49 -43.92
N SER A 35 12.54 13.69 -44.01
CA SER A 35 12.97 14.66 -45.02
C SER A 35 14.18 15.50 -44.61
N TYR A 36 14.63 15.36 -43.32
CA TYR A 36 15.72 16.17 -42.85
C TYR A 36 17.06 15.79 -43.48
N GLN A 37 17.68 16.76 -44.14
CA GLN A 37 19.01 16.68 -44.74
C GLN A 37 19.85 17.88 -44.27
N GLY A 38 20.46 17.74 -43.09
CA GLY A 38 21.23 18.81 -42.47
C GLY A 38 22.37 18.27 -41.58
N PRO A 39 23.10 19.16 -40.91
CA PRO A 39 24.25 18.80 -40.09
C PRO A 39 23.87 17.89 -38.89
N HIS A 40 22.60 17.87 -38.50
CA HIS A 40 22.09 17.10 -37.38
C HIS A 40 21.37 15.81 -37.83
N GLN A 41 21.71 15.22 -38.97
CA GLN A 41 21.09 14.00 -39.49
C GLN A 41 21.20 12.80 -38.54
N SER A 42 22.26 12.76 -37.73
CA SER A 42 22.40 11.73 -36.68
C SER A 42 21.31 11.83 -35.60
N ILE A 43 20.91 13.06 -35.23
CA ILE A 43 19.82 13.29 -34.26
C ILE A 43 18.49 12.86 -34.85
N ALA A 44 18.21 13.21 -36.10
CA ALA A 44 16.99 12.80 -36.80
C ALA A 44 16.88 11.26 -36.85
N LYS A 45 17.98 10.58 -37.21
CA LYS A 45 18.05 9.11 -37.24
C LYS A 45 17.78 8.47 -35.85
N ARG A 46 18.38 9.00 -34.81
CA ARG A 46 18.17 8.51 -33.40
C ARG A 46 16.74 8.77 -32.94
N LEU A 47 16.18 9.95 -33.20
CA LEU A 47 14.80 10.29 -32.88
C LEU A 47 13.81 9.28 -33.50
N ARG A 48 14.05 8.93 -34.78
CA ARG A 48 13.26 7.90 -35.46
C ARG A 48 13.39 6.52 -34.80
N GLN A 49 14.58 6.14 -34.39
CA GLN A 49 14.83 4.87 -33.72
C GLN A 49 14.08 4.80 -32.40
N PHE A 50 14.11 5.87 -31.60
CA PHE A 50 13.34 5.95 -30.34
C PHE A 50 11.82 5.92 -30.57
N GLN A 51 11.34 6.53 -31.65
CA GLN A 51 9.92 6.46 -32.03
C GLN A 51 9.48 5.03 -32.35
N ASN A 52 10.26 4.35 -33.18
CA ASN A 52 9.98 2.97 -33.57
C ASN A 52 9.93 2.02 -32.34
N LEU A 53 10.76 2.26 -31.33
CA LEU A 53 10.75 1.52 -30.07
C LEU A 53 9.52 1.82 -29.21
N LYS A 54 8.99 3.05 -29.24
CA LYS A 54 7.74 3.38 -28.55
C LYS A 54 6.53 2.71 -29.18
N SER A 55 6.52 2.56 -30.50
CA SER A 55 5.41 1.99 -31.25
C SER A 55 5.42 0.45 -31.30
N ASP A 56 6.58 -0.18 -31.29
CA ASP A 56 6.73 -1.63 -31.32
C ASP A 56 7.89 -2.09 -30.43
N SER A 57 7.56 -2.71 -29.31
CA SER A 57 8.52 -3.18 -28.28
C SER A 57 9.12 -4.54 -28.59
N LYS A 58 8.95 -5.09 -29.80
CA LYS A 58 9.46 -6.41 -30.19
C LYS A 58 10.99 -6.43 -30.28
N ASP A 59 11.59 -7.56 -29.93
CA ASP A 59 13.04 -7.77 -29.96
C ASP A 59 13.62 -7.66 -31.37
N ASP A 60 12.85 -7.99 -32.42
CA ASP A 60 13.25 -7.84 -33.82
C ASP A 60 13.55 -6.39 -34.21
N VAL A 61 12.86 -5.41 -33.60
CA VAL A 61 13.12 -3.98 -33.85
C VAL A 61 14.44 -3.56 -33.22
N LEU A 62 14.73 -4.10 -32.04
CA LEU A 62 15.99 -3.82 -31.34
C LEU A 62 17.19 -4.33 -32.13
N VAL A 63 17.14 -5.55 -32.65
CA VAL A 63 18.20 -6.13 -33.48
C VAL A 63 18.45 -5.27 -34.73
N LYS A 64 17.40 -4.78 -35.37
CA LYS A 64 17.51 -3.87 -36.53
C LYS A 64 18.16 -2.53 -36.17
N ILE A 65 17.83 -1.99 -35.00
CA ILE A 65 18.43 -0.74 -34.51
C ILE A 65 19.89 -0.95 -34.16
N GLN A 66 20.23 -2.04 -33.46
CA GLN A 66 21.61 -2.41 -33.15
C GLN A 66 22.50 -2.52 -34.39
N ALA A 67 21.96 -3.13 -35.46
CA ALA A 67 22.67 -3.26 -36.74
C ALA A 67 22.89 -1.91 -37.47
N GLN A 68 22.15 -0.88 -37.11
CA GLN A 68 22.27 0.46 -37.70
C GLN A 68 23.13 1.44 -36.91
N LEU A 69 23.44 1.13 -35.63
CA LEU A 69 24.25 1.96 -34.77
C LEU A 69 25.75 1.63 -35.00
N SER A 70 26.56 2.67 -35.00
CA SER A 70 28.02 2.58 -35.11
C SER A 70 28.67 2.38 -33.73
N SER A 71 29.99 2.21 -33.71
CA SER A 71 30.75 2.19 -32.46
C SER A 71 31.05 3.57 -31.90
N SER A 72 30.46 4.64 -32.43
CA SER A 72 30.65 5.99 -31.89
C SER A 72 30.08 6.12 -30.47
N ILE A 73 30.65 7.00 -29.65
CA ILE A 73 30.23 7.21 -28.25
C ILE A 73 28.76 7.60 -28.20
N GLU A 74 28.29 8.45 -29.14
CA GLU A 74 26.91 8.90 -29.21
C GLU A 74 25.94 7.73 -29.50
N ASP A 75 26.34 6.81 -30.38
CA ASP A 75 25.52 5.65 -30.71
C ASP A 75 25.53 4.62 -29.57
N GLN A 76 26.63 4.48 -28.85
CA GLN A 76 26.70 3.67 -27.61
C GLN A 76 25.79 4.28 -26.52
N LEU A 77 25.80 5.60 -26.32
CA LEU A 77 24.90 6.29 -25.38
C LEU A 77 23.44 6.13 -25.79
N CYS A 78 23.13 6.16 -27.08
CA CYS A 78 21.80 5.88 -27.61
C CYS A 78 21.37 4.45 -27.24
N MET A 79 22.25 3.47 -27.44
CA MET A 79 22.00 2.07 -27.08
C MET A 79 21.73 1.90 -25.60
N ALA A 80 22.57 2.50 -24.74
CA ALA A 80 22.39 2.45 -23.29
C ALA A 80 21.03 3.06 -22.88
N SER A 81 20.62 4.17 -23.51
CA SER A 81 19.30 4.79 -23.26
C SER A 81 18.13 3.90 -23.73
N ILE A 82 18.31 3.13 -24.80
CA ILE A 82 17.33 2.14 -25.26
C ILE A 82 17.18 1.01 -24.23
N HIS A 83 18.28 0.45 -23.77
CA HIS A 83 18.24 -0.57 -22.72
C HIS A 83 17.61 -0.04 -21.42
N PHE A 84 17.96 1.19 -21.00
CA PHE A 84 17.35 1.85 -19.86
C PHE A 84 15.83 1.96 -19.98
N ASN A 85 15.31 2.44 -21.12
CA ASN A 85 13.87 2.57 -21.35
C ASN A 85 13.12 1.22 -21.43
N ARG A 86 13.84 0.12 -21.65
CA ARG A 86 13.30 -1.25 -21.63
C ARG A 86 13.45 -1.93 -20.27
N ASN A 87 13.86 -1.20 -19.24
CA ASN A 87 14.15 -1.72 -17.90
C ASN A 87 15.31 -2.74 -17.86
N GLN A 88 16.15 -2.77 -18.90
CA GLN A 88 17.37 -3.58 -18.98
C GLN A 88 18.53 -2.78 -18.38
N TYR A 89 18.47 -2.56 -17.07
CA TYR A 89 19.40 -1.65 -16.40
C TYR A 89 20.83 -2.17 -16.34
N GLN A 90 21.01 -3.49 -16.26
CA GLN A 90 22.34 -4.09 -16.23
C GLN A 90 23.09 -3.90 -17.54
N GLU A 91 22.42 -4.10 -18.67
CA GLU A 91 22.97 -3.89 -20.01
C GLU A 91 23.33 -2.40 -20.23
N ALA A 92 22.49 -1.50 -19.73
CA ALA A 92 22.78 -0.07 -19.77
C ALA A 92 24.04 0.28 -18.93
N ILE A 93 24.19 -0.29 -17.73
CA ILE A 93 25.36 -0.12 -16.86
C ILE A 93 26.63 -0.56 -17.58
N ASP A 94 26.63 -1.72 -18.23
CA ASP A 94 27.79 -2.28 -18.90
C ASP A 94 28.27 -1.39 -20.04
N ILE A 95 27.34 -0.82 -20.82
CA ILE A 95 27.66 0.15 -21.88
C ILE A 95 28.23 1.46 -21.26
N TYR A 96 27.59 2.03 -20.24
CA TYR A 96 28.07 3.24 -19.61
C TYR A 96 29.46 3.06 -19.00
N LYS A 97 29.73 1.93 -18.34
CA LYS A 97 31.05 1.59 -17.79
C LYS A 97 32.09 1.45 -18.88
N LYS A 98 31.77 0.83 -20.00
CA LYS A 98 32.67 0.70 -21.15
C LYS A 98 33.08 2.08 -21.66
N ILE A 99 32.12 2.98 -21.90
CA ILE A 99 32.40 4.35 -22.34
C ILE A 99 33.29 5.09 -21.33
N LEU A 100 33.01 4.93 -20.03
CA LEU A 100 33.79 5.60 -18.96
C LEU A 100 35.22 5.08 -18.85
N LEU A 101 35.49 3.83 -19.24
CA LEU A 101 36.83 3.27 -19.32
C LEU A 101 37.64 3.84 -20.51
N GLU A 102 36.96 4.05 -21.65
CA GLU A 102 37.58 4.64 -22.85
C GLU A 102 37.83 6.14 -22.69
N GLU A 103 36.83 6.86 -22.13
CA GLU A 103 36.81 8.31 -21.97
C GLU A 103 36.48 8.73 -20.52
N LYS A 104 37.50 8.82 -19.68
CA LYS A 104 37.39 9.19 -18.25
C LYS A 104 36.85 10.61 -18.00
N SER A 105 36.74 11.44 -19.02
CA SER A 105 36.22 12.81 -18.94
C SER A 105 34.68 12.84 -18.78
N TYR A 106 33.95 11.79 -19.20
CA TYR A 106 32.48 11.70 -19.13
C TYR A 106 31.96 11.37 -17.73
N LEU A 107 32.34 12.16 -16.73
CA LEU A 107 32.00 11.91 -15.31
C LEU A 107 30.49 11.86 -15.07
N ALA A 108 29.68 12.54 -15.88
CA ALA A 108 28.22 12.50 -15.78
C ALA A 108 27.65 11.09 -15.94
N LEU A 109 28.37 10.16 -16.59
CA LEU A 109 27.95 8.77 -16.71
C LEU A 109 27.82 8.07 -15.35
N ASN A 110 28.59 8.51 -14.34
CA ASN A 110 28.42 7.97 -12.97
C ASN A 110 27.01 8.25 -12.42
N VAL A 111 26.37 9.35 -12.80
CA VAL A 111 24.98 9.65 -12.38
C VAL A 111 24.00 8.68 -13.04
N TYR A 112 24.18 8.38 -14.34
CA TYR A 112 23.34 7.41 -15.04
C TYR A 112 23.56 5.98 -14.54
N ILE A 113 24.79 5.59 -14.26
CA ILE A 113 25.11 4.30 -13.63
C ILE A 113 24.46 4.20 -12.25
N ALA A 114 24.58 5.24 -11.43
CA ALA A 114 23.96 5.30 -10.11
C ALA A 114 22.42 5.21 -10.19
N LEU A 115 21.82 5.87 -11.18
CA LEU A 115 20.37 5.77 -11.42
C LEU A 115 19.96 4.35 -11.81
N CYS A 116 20.73 3.66 -12.65
CA CYS A 116 20.47 2.26 -12.99
C CYS A 116 20.55 1.36 -11.75
N TYR A 117 21.57 1.53 -10.90
CA TYR A 117 21.68 0.79 -9.63
C TYR A 117 20.54 1.11 -8.67
N TYR A 118 20.06 2.36 -8.60
CA TYR A 118 18.89 2.73 -7.83
C TYR A 118 17.64 1.97 -8.29
N LEU A 119 17.45 1.82 -9.60
CA LEU A 119 16.31 1.10 -10.19
C LEU A 119 16.44 -0.43 -10.07
N LEU A 120 17.63 -0.94 -9.78
CA LEU A 120 17.90 -2.35 -9.45
C LEU A 120 17.85 -2.61 -7.93
N ASP A 121 17.43 -1.62 -7.12
CA ASP A 121 17.37 -1.67 -5.66
C ASP A 121 18.74 -1.80 -4.95
N TYR A 122 19.84 -1.54 -5.66
CA TYR A 122 21.20 -1.50 -5.09
C TYR A 122 21.55 -0.07 -4.64
N TYR A 123 20.88 0.41 -3.61
CA TYR A 123 20.96 1.80 -3.16
C TYR A 123 22.33 2.20 -2.59
N ASP A 124 23.00 1.30 -1.91
CA ASP A 124 24.36 1.44 -1.37
C ASP A 124 25.40 1.62 -2.49
N VAL A 125 25.37 0.75 -3.51
CA VAL A 125 26.24 0.83 -4.69
C VAL A 125 25.95 2.12 -5.48
N SER A 126 24.66 2.46 -5.64
CA SER A 126 24.25 3.73 -6.26
C SER A 126 24.85 4.93 -5.54
N GLN A 127 24.83 4.94 -4.20
CA GLN A 127 25.40 6.00 -3.37
C GLN A 127 26.91 6.12 -3.55
N GLU A 128 27.62 5.00 -3.58
CA GLU A 128 29.09 4.96 -3.75
C GLU A 128 29.48 5.54 -5.12
N VAL A 129 28.89 5.06 -6.20
CA VAL A 129 29.16 5.54 -7.57
C VAL A 129 28.84 7.03 -7.70
N LEU A 130 27.72 7.48 -7.11
CA LEU A 130 27.30 8.87 -7.16
C LEU A 130 28.25 9.80 -6.42
N SER A 131 28.88 9.33 -5.35
CA SER A 131 29.85 10.11 -4.56
C SER A 131 31.04 10.57 -5.39
N LEU A 132 31.49 9.78 -6.36
CA LEU A 132 32.58 10.12 -7.27
C LEU A 132 32.29 11.36 -8.13
N TYR A 133 31.02 11.46 -8.57
CA TYR A 133 30.58 12.64 -9.34
C TYR A 133 30.37 13.85 -8.44
N LEU A 134 29.75 13.68 -7.27
CA LEU A 134 29.45 14.76 -6.33
C LEU A 134 30.70 15.40 -5.73
N GLN A 135 31.83 14.68 -5.61
CA GLN A 135 33.11 15.26 -5.19
C GLN A 135 33.57 16.40 -6.13
N LYS A 136 33.32 16.28 -7.43
CA LYS A 136 33.67 17.30 -8.42
C LYS A 136 32.56 18.28 -8.71
N HIS A 137 31.30 17.85 -8.57
CA HIS A 137 30.10 18.63 -8.88
C HIS A 137 29.11 18.65 -7.72
N PRO A 138 29.46 19.24 -6.55
CA PRO A 138 28.65 19.18 -5.33
C PRO A 138 27.29 19.91 -5.45
N LYS A 139 27.13 20.79 -6.44
CA LYS A 139 25.89 21.55 -6.70
C LYS A 139 25.03 20.95 -7.81
N SER A 140 25.31 19.73 -8.24
CA SER A 140 24.50 19.06 -9.28
C SER A 140 23.13 18.68 -8.72
N ILE A 141 22.08 19.26 -9.28
CA ILE A 141 20.69 19.06 -8.86
C ILE A 141 20.28 17.60 -8.99
N ILE A 142 20.52 17.01 -10.16
CA ILE A 142 20.14 15.63 -10.45
C ILE A 142 20.87 14.65 -9.51
N ALA A 143 22.16 14.84 -9.35
CA ALA A 143 22.98 13.97 -8.49
C ALA A 143 22.60 14.09 -7.01
N THR A 144 22.35 15.32 -6.52
CA THR A 144 21.92 15.53 -5.13
C THR A 144 20.51 15.00 -4.88
N ASN A 145 19.60 15.15 -5.86
CA ASN A 145 18.27 14.56 -5.75
C ASN A 145 18.34 13.02 -5.70
N LEU A 146 19.15 12.39 -6.55
CA LEU A 146 19.35 10.94 -6.51
C LEU A 146 20.00 10.47 -5.19
N LYS A 147 20.96 11.25 -4.65
CA LYS A 147 21.51 10.99 -3.32
C LYS A 147 20.43 11.01 -2.24
N ALA A 148 19.56 12.01 -2.29
CA ALA A 148 18.44 12.08 -1.34
C ALA A 148 17.46 10.90 -1.49
N CYS A 149 17.19 10.45 -2.71
CA CYS A 149 16.39 9.24 -2.95
C CYS A 149 17.06 7.98 -2.37
N ASN A 150 18.37 7.82 -2.54
CA ASN A 150 19.14 6.73 -1.92
C ASN A 150 19.06 6.80 -0.38
N ASN A 151 19.26 7.98 0.22
CA ASN A 151 19.18 8.20 1.67
C ASN A 151 17.78 7.86 2.21
N TYR A 152 16.73 8.18 1.48
CA TYR A 152 15.36 7.80 1.85
C TYR A 152 15.17 6.29 1.89
N ARG A 153 15.74 5.56 0.91
CA ARG A 153 15.65 4.10 0.83
C ARG A 153 16.51 3.38 1.86
N LEU A 154 17.73 3.86 2.10
CA LEU A 154 18.69 3.23 3.01
C LEU A 154 18.41 3.55 4.49
N TYR A 155 17.92 4.75 4.79
CA TYR A 155 17.79 5.23 6.15
C TYR A 155 16.38 5.73 6.47
N ASN A 156 16.10 7.00 6.16
CA ASN A 156 14.80 7.62 6.43
C ASN A 156 14.62 8.95 5.68
N GLY A 157 13.41 9.51 5.78
CA GLY A 157 13.07 10.79 5.16
C GLY A 157 13.84 11.99 5.70
N SER A 158 14.21 11.99 6.98
CA SER A 158 14.92 13.10 7.60
C SER A 158 16.32 13.32 7.01
N MET A 159 17.04 12.24 6.68
CA MET A 159 18.34 12.35 6.02
C MET A 159 18.21 12.90 4.59
N ALA A 160 17.19 12.45 3.85
CA ALA A 160 16.89 12.93 2.52
C ALA A 160 16.46 14.42 2.51
N GLU A 161 15.69 14.84 3.51
CA GLU A 161 15.22 16.21 3.68
C GLU A 161 16.38 17.22 3.77
N VAL A 162 17.40 16.92 4.57
CA VAL A 162 18.56 17.82 4.75
C VAL A 162 19.26 18.10 3.43
N ASP A 163 19.52 17.05 2.62
CA ASP A 163 20.18 17.21 1.33
C ASP A 163 19.33 18.09 0.38
N LEU A 164 18.00 17.91 0.35
CA LEU A 164 17.14 18.66 -0.55
C LEU A 164 16.87 20.09 -0.10
N ARG A 165 16.75 20.37 1.20
CA ARG A 165 16.58 21.75 1.70
C ARG A 165 17.78 22.61 1.36
N ASN A 166 19.00 22.11 1.60
CA ASN A 166 20.23 22.79 1.23
C ASN A 166 20.31 23.06 -0.28
N LEU A 167 19.79 22.14 -1.08
CA LEU A 167 19.78 22.28 -2.53
C LEU A 167 18.82 23.39 -2.98
N ILE A 168 17.59 23.48 -2.42
CA ILE A 168 16.60 24.51 -2.76
C ILE A 168 17.16 25.93 -2.54
N GLU A 169 17.90 26.15 -1.46
CA GLU A 169 18.50 27.43 -1.13
C GLU A 169 19.58 27.87 -2.14
N SER A 170 20.21 26.91 -2.82
CA SER A 170 21.27 27.15 -3.80
C SER A 170 20.77 27.46 -5.22
N PHE A 171 19.46 27.38 -5.48
CA PHE A 171 18.91 27.54 -6.84
C PHE A 171 18.89 28.98 -7.35
N PRO A 172 19.17 29.18 -8.65
CA PRO A 172 18.83 30.43 -9.32
C PRO A 172 17.32 30.72 -9.24
N PRO A 173 16.91 31.99 -9.07
CA PRO A 173 15.47 32.36 -8.91
C PRO A 173 14.59 31.90 -10.06
N ASN A 174 15.12 31.74 -11.26
CA ASN A 174 14.36 31.47 -12.48
C ASN A 174 14.19 29.96 -12.81
N PHE A 175 14.74 29.05 -11.99
CA PHE A 175 14.69 27.60 -12.28
C PHE A 175 13.56 26.91 -11.52
N ASN A 176 12.31 27.27 -11.84
CA ASN A 176 11.12 26.84 -11.10
C ASN A 176 10.85 25.33 -11.21
N TYR A 177 11.05 24.71 -12.37
CA TYR A 177 10.76 23.28 -12.57
C TYR A 177 11.53 22.37 -11.61
N ALA A 178 12.82 22.62 -11.43
CA ALA A 178 13.62 21.82 -10.47
C ALA A 178 13.19 22.06 -9.01
N LYS A 179 12.77 23.29 -8.66
CA LYS A 179 12.20 23.58 -7.33
C LYS A 179 10.93 22.80 -7.08
N ASP A 180 10.06 22.73 -8.06
CA ASP A 180 8.79 22.02 -7.96
C ASP A 180 9.01 20.51 -7.83
N PHE A 181 9.98 19.96 -8.57
CA PHE A 181 10.36 18.55 -8.45
C PHE A 181 10.89 18.20 -7.05
N ILE A 182 11.73 19.06 -6.48
CA ILE A 182 12.24 18.86 -5.12
C ILE A 182 11.15 19.04 -4.07
N ARG A 183 10.25 20.01 -4.24
CA ARG A 183 9.09 20.17 -3.35
C ARG A 183 8.20 18.93 -3.36
N HIS A 184 7.97 18.35 -4.53
CA HIS A 184 7.27 17.08 -4.66
C HIS A 184 7.96 15.97 -3.87
N ASN A 185 9.27 15.78 -4.06
CA ASN A 185 10.03 14.74 -3.37
C ASN A 185 10.08 14.94 -1.85
N LEU A 186 10.18 16.18 -1.38
CA LEU A 186 10.12 16.50 0.05
C LEU A 186 8.79 16.06 0.68
N VAL A 187 7.66 16.30 0.00
CA VAL A 187 6.36 15.81 0.49
C VAL A 187 6.36 14.29 0.62
N VAL A 188 6.93 13.57 -0.35
CA VAL A 188 7.01 12.11 -0.32
C VAL A 188 7.92 11.62 0.83
N PHE A 189 9.10 12.24 0.98
CA PHE A 189 10.07 11.84 2.02
C PHE A 189 9.59 12.15 3.44
N LEU A 190 8.76 13.16 3.61
CA LEU A 190 8.12 13.53 4.88
C LEU A 190 6.74 12.86 5.09
N ASN A 191 6.52 11.71 4.42
CA ASN A 191 5.28 10.92 4.56
C ASN A 191 3.98 11.68 4.31
N GLY A 192 4.02 12.72 3.47
CA GLY A 192 2.85 13.51 3.07
C GLY A 192 2.64 14.77 3.88
N GLU A 193 3.60 15.20 4.69
CA GLU A 193 3.53 16.50 5.34
C GLU A 193 3.42 17.61 4.28
N GLY A 194 2.40 18.45 4.39
CA GLY A 194 2.09 19.50 3.42
C GLY A 194 1.53 19.01 2.07
N ALA A 195 1.21 17.72 1.92
CA ALA A 195 0.74 17.15 0.65
C ALA A 195 -0.45 17.90 0.05
N PHE A 196 -1.47 18.20 0.86
CA PHE A 196 -2.70 18.88 0.39
C PHE A 196 -2.50 20.35 -0.02
N GLN A 197 -1.38 20.97 0.38
CA GLN A 197 -1.05 22.34 0.04
C GLN A 197 -0.15 22.42 -1.19
N ILE A 198 0.80 21.48 -1.32
CA ILE A 198 1.87 21.51 -2.33
C ILE A 198 1.46 20.75 -3.58
N LEU A 199 1.01 19.50 -3.47
CA LEU A 199 0.78 18.63 -4.62
C LEU A 199 -0.30 19.13 -5.60
N PRO A 200 -1.40 19.79 -5.19
CA PRO A 200 -2.40 20.29 -6.13
C PRO A 200 -1.82 21.26 -7.18
N SER A 201 -0.86 22.10 -6.79
CA SER A 201 -0.21 23.05 -7.71
C SER A 201 0.74 22.37 -8.69
N LEU A 202 1.22 21.16 -8.39
CA LEU A 202 2.21 20.42 -9.17
C LEU A 202 1.60 19.42 -10.16
N MET A 203 0.31 19.08 -10.04
CA MET A 203 -0.35 18.01 -10.81
C MET A 203 -0.26 18.17 -12.33
N ASN A 204 -0.20 19.40 -12.81
CA ASN A 204 -0.12 19.69 -14.25
C ASN A 204 1.31 19.58 -14.83
N GLN A 205 2.32 19.61 -13.96
CA GLN A 205 3.73 19.59 -14.34
C GLN A 205 4.38 18.23 -14.04
N ILE A 206 3.94 17.58 -12.96
CA ILE A 206 4.48 16.33 -12.45
C ILE A 206 3.31 15.34 -12.36
N PRO A 207 3.20 14.37 -13.30
CA PRO A 207 2.10 13.39 -13.29
C PRO A 207 2.02 12.60 -11.98
N GLU A 208 3.17 12.25 -11.38
CA GLU A 208 3.27 11.52 -10.12
C GLU A 208 2.69 12.31 -8.93
N ALA A 209 2.68 13.64 -8.99
CA ALA A 209 2.08 14.47 -7.94
C ALA A 209 0.58 14.20 -7.78
N ARG A 210 -0.12 13.92 -8.87
CA ARG A 210 -1.54 13.53 -8.84
C ARG A 210 -1.72 12.18 -8.15
N LEU A 211 -0.92 11.19 -8.52
CA LEU A 211 -1.01 9.83 -7.95
C LEU A 211 -0.67 9.85 -6.45
N ASN A 212 0.37 10.59 -6.07
CA ASN A 212 0.73 10.77 -4.67
C ASN A 212 -0.36 11.50 -3.88
N LEU A 213 -0.99 12.52 -4.45
CA LEU A 213 -2.12 13.20 -3.82
C LEU A 213 -3.30 12.25 -3.58
N VAL A 214 -3.61 11.37 -4.55
CA VAL A 214 -4.62 10.31 -4.40
C VAL A 214 -4.26 9.37 -3.24
N ILE A 215 -3.00 8.94 -3.15
CA ILE A 215 -2.52 8.08 -2.05
C ILE A 215 -2.74 8.78 -0.70
N TYR A 216 -2.41 10.06 -0.58
CA TYR A 216 -2.59 10.80 0.67
C TYR A 216 -4.05 11.05 1.00
N TYR A 217 -4.92 11.26 0.02
CA TYR A 217 -6.37 11.30 0.26
C TYR A 217 -6.88 9.97 0.81
N LEU A 218 -6.48 8.84 0.21
CA LEU A 218 -6.87 7.50 0.68
C LEU A 218 -6.35 7.20 2.10
N ARG A 219 -5.11 7.61 2.43
CA ARG A 219 -4.56 7.45 3.78
C ARG A 219 -5.28 8.26 4.85
N ASN A 220 -6.01 9.31 4.45
CA ASN A 220 -6.78 10.18 5.34
C ASN A 220 -8.29 9.97 5.20
N ASP A 221 -8.72 8.81 4.73
CA ASP A 221 -10.12 8.38 4.56
C ASP A 221 -10.97 9.32 3.68
N LYS A 222 -10.32 10.11 2.81
CA LYS A 222 -10.95 11.05 1.87
C LYS A 222 -11.14 10.41 0.50
N THR A 223 -11.93 9.33 0.47
CA THR A 223 -12.14 8.54 -0.74
C THR A 223 -12.84 9.31 -1.86
N GLU A 224 -13.75 10.23 -1.53
CA GLU A 224 -14.47 11.03 -2.53
C GLU A 224 -13.54 11.98 -3.31
N GLU A 225 -12.57 12.60 -2.62
CA GLU A 225 -11.57 13.46 -3.23
C GLU A 225 -10.61 12.66 -4.12
N ALA A 226 -10.21 11.49 -3.64
CA ALA A 226 -9.39 10.56 -4.43
C ALA A 226 -10.12 10.12 -5.72
N GLU A 227 -11.41 9.78 -5.62
CA GLU A 227 -12.25 9.41 -6.76
C GLU A 227 -12.35 10.55 -7.78
N LYS A 228 -12.60 11.80 -7.34
CA LYS A 228 -12.69 12.97 -8.24
C LYS A 228 -11.42 13.14 -9.08
N LEU A 229 -10.25 12.93 -8.50
CA LEU A 229 -8.98 13.04 -9.21
C LEU A 229 -8.74 11.91 -10.22
N MET A 230 -9.27 10.71 -9.96
CA MET A 230 -9.06 9.53 -10.80
C MET A 230 -10.20 9.24 -11.77
N ARG A 231 -11.38 9.90 -11.65
CA ARG A 231 -12.59 9.60 -12.41
C ARG A 231 -12.36 9.57 -13.90
N ASN A 232 -11.73 10.60 -14.45
CA ASN A 232 -11.55 10.81 -15.88
C ASN A 232 -10.25 10.24 -16.45
N ILE A 233 -9.49 9.48 -15.62
CA ILE A 233 -8.23 8.87 -16.05
C ILE A 233 -8.51 7.44 -16.49
N GLU A 234 -8.17 7.10 -17.73
CA GLU A 234 -8.05 5.70 -18.13
C GLU A 234 -6.74 5.14 -17.59
N PRO A 235 -6.77 4.11 -16.71
CA PRO A 235 -5.56 3.60 -16.10
C PRO A 235 -4.70 2.86 -17.13
N LYS A 236 -3.44 3.29 -17.28
CA LYS A 236 -2.45 2.71 -18.19
C LYS A 236 -1.30 2.04 -17.42
N THR A 237 -0.99 2.55 -16.25
CA THR A 237 0.10 2.04 -15.42
C THR A 237 -0.43 1.14 -14.30
N THR A 238 0.42 0.26 -13.80
CA THR A 238 0.11 -0.63 -12.67
C THR A 238 -0.37 0.14 -11.44
N ILE A 239 0.27 1.28 -11.12
CA ILE A 239 -0.09 2.12 -9.97
C ILE A 239 -1.49 2.72 -10.15
N GLU A 240 -1.83 3.22 -11.34
CA GLU A 240 -3.16 3.77 -11.63
C GLU A 240 -4.26 2.71 -11.49
N LEU A 241 -4.00 1.47 -11.97
CA LEU A 241 -4.91 0.35 -11.80
C LEU A 241 -5.14 0.02 -10.33
N VAL A 242 -4.07 -0.06 -9.53
CA VAL A 242 -4.15 -0.33 -8.09
C VAL A 242 -4.92 0.77 -7.36
N LEU A 243 -4.63 2.04 -7.63
CA LEU A 243 -5.35 3.16 -7.00
C LEU A 243 -6.84 3.15 -7.34
N LYS A 244 -7.20 2.87 -8.60
CA LYS A 244 -8.61 2.69 -8.99
C LYS A 244 -9.26 1.49 -8.29
N ALA A 245 -8.51 0.39 -8.13
CA ALA A 245 -9.02 -0.77 -7.41
C ALA A 245 -9.34 -0.42 -5.94
N ILE A 246 -8.42 0.26 -5.25
CA ILE A 246 -8.59 0.66 -3.85
C ILE A 246 -9.76 1.64 -3.70
N ILE A 247 -9.86 2.66 -4.56
CA ILE A 247 -10.98 3.62 -4.53
C ILE A 247 -12.32 2.90 -4.69
N ASN A 248 -12.42 2.02 -5.69
CA ASN A 248 -13.65 1.27 -5.92
C ASN A 248 -13.97 0.28 -4.78
N ALA A 249 -12.95 -0.35 -4.18
CA ALA A 249 -13.15 -1.21 -3.01
C ALA A 249 -13.72 -0.41 -1.82
N ASN A 250 -13.14 0.75 -1.52
CA ASN A 250 -13.62 1.62 -0.44
C ASN A 250 -15.06 2.11 -0.67
N ILE A 251 -15.36 2.60 -1.87
CA ILE A 251 -16.74 3.04 -2.22
C ILE A 251 -17.68 1.86 -2.15
N GLY A 252 -17.31 0.72 -2.71
CA GLY A 252 -18.15 -0.48 -2.72
C GLY A 252 -18.47 -1.00 -1.32
N GLN A 253 -17.51 -0.93 -0.39
CA GLN A 253 -17.70 -1.33 1.01
C GLN A 253 -18.54 -0.32 1.79
N THR A 254 -18.32 0.99 1.61
CA THR A 254 -19.08 2.03 2.34
C THR A 254 -20.52 2.18 1.86
N THR A 255 -20.74 2.05 0.55
CA THR A 255 -22.08 2.19 -0.07
C THR A 255 -22.80 0.87 -0.29
N ASN A 256 -22.18 -0.28 0.03
CA ASN A 256 -22.64 -1.62 -0.32
C ASN A 256 -22.92 -1.82 -1.83
N SER A 257 -22.17 -1.11 -2.69
CA SER A 257 -22.34 -1.17 -4.14
C SER A 257 -21.60 -2.37 -4.74
N ILE A 258 -22.35 -3.33 -5.25
CA ILE A 258 -21.80 -4.53 -5.90
C ILE A 258 -21.03 -4.16 -7.18
N GLU A 259 -21.45 -3.11 -7.88
CA GLU A 259 -20.80 -2.66 -9.12
C GLU A 259 -19.37 -2.19 -8.84
N HIS A 260 -19.18 -1.33 -7.83
CA HIS A 260 -17.85 -0.86 -7.42
C HIS A 260 -16.96 -2.02 -6.93
N LEU A 261 -17.52 -2.98 -6.17
CA LEU A 261 -16.76 -4.16 -5.74
C LEU A 261 -16.31 -5.03 -6.93
N ARG A 262 -17.14 -5.19 -7.95
CA ARG A 262 -16.77 -5.91 -9.19
C ARG A 262 -15.69 -5.19 -9.98
N LEU A 263 -15.75 -3.86 -10.05
CA LEU A 263 -14.70 -3.05 -10.69
C LEU A 263 -13.37 -3.18 -9.93
N ALA A 264 -13.40 -3.11 -8.60
CA ALA A 264 -12.22 -3.33 -7.77
C ALA A 264 -11.60 -4.71 -8.02
N GLN A 265 -12.42 -5.78 -8.01
CA GLN A 265 -11.98 -7.13 -8.31
C GLN A 265 -11.30 -7.22 -9.69
N LYS A 266 -11.94 -6.63 -10.72
CA LYS A 266 -11.37 -6.63 -12.08
C LYS A 266 -10.00 -5.96 -12.13
N TYR A 267 -9.83 -4.79 -11.50
CA TYR A 267 -8.55 -4.08 -11.50
C TYR A 267 -7.47 -4.84 -10.73
N PHE A 268 -7.77 -5.37 -9.54
CA PHE A 268 -6.83 -6.19 -8.78
C PHE A 268 -6.41 -7.44 -9.56
N GLN A 269 -7.35 -8.13 -10.18
CA GLN A 269 -7.06 -9.29 -11.02
C GLN A 269 -6.19 -8.92 -12.22
N THR A 270 -6.48 -7.80 -12.90
CA THR A 270 -5.69 -7.35 -14.05
C THR A 270 -4.22 -7.15 -13.68
N VAL A 271 -3.94 -6.55 -12.53
CA VAL A 271 -2.57 -6.36 -12.05
C VAL A 271 -1.95 -7.70 -11.64
N GLY A 272 -2.62 -8.46 -10.78
CA GLY A 272 -2.09 -9.68 -10.20
C GLY A 272 -1.89 -10.82 -11.20
N SER A 273 -2.62 -10.83 -12.34
CA SER A 273 -2.46 -11.81 -13.41
C SER A 273 -1.56 -11.34 -14.56
N SER A 274 -1.06 -10.10 -14.50
CA SER A 274 -0.14 -9.59 -15.51
C SER A 274 1.19 -10.36 -15.49
N PRO A 275 1.73 -10.78 -16.64
CA PRO A 275 3.02 -11.49 -16.70
C PRO A 275 4.19 -10.70 -16.09
N THR A 276 4.11 -9.37 -16.07
CA THR A 276 5.15 -8.50 -15.51
C THR A 276 5.04 -8.36 -14.00
N GLU A 277 3.84 -8.54 -13.41
CA GLU A 277 3.57 -8.25 -12.01
C GLU A 277 3.24 -9.49 -11.16
N CYS A 278 2.86 -10.61 -11.77
CA CYS A 278 2.34 -11.79 -11.05
C CYS A 278 3.30 -12.34 -9.98
N ASP A 279 4.60 -12.22 -10.19
CA ASP A 279 5.63 -12.65 -9.25
C ASP A 279 6.16 -11.53 -8.35
N THR A 280 5.72 -10.29 -8.56
CA THR A 280 6.09 -9.16 -7.70
C THR A 280 5.29 -9.16 -6.40
N ILE A 281 5.80 -8.48 -5.38
CA ILE A 281 5.09 -8.26 -4.11
C ILE A 281 3.75 -7.60 -4.36
N LEU A 282 3.72 -6.57 -5.21
CA LEU A 282 2.50 -5.81 -5.55
C LEU A 282 1.45 -6.69 -6.23
N GLY A 283 1.87 -7.51 -7.20
CA GLY A 283 0.97 -8.44 -7.90
C GLY A 283 0.36 -9.46 -6.95
N ARG A 284 1.16 -10.03 -6.05
CA ARG A 284 0.68 -10.98 -5.02
C ARG A 284 -0.27 -10.33 -4.02
N GLN A 285 -0.01 -9.09 -3.60
CA GLN A 285 -0.95 -8.30 -2.77
C GLN A 285 -2.26 -8.02 -3.51
N CYS A 286 -2.21 -7.71 -4.79
CA CYS A 286 -3.40 -7.52 -5.61
C CYS A 286 -4.23 -8.80 -5.72
N MET A 287 -3.60 -9.96 -5.92
CA MET A 287 -4.31 -11.25 -5.94
C MET A 287 -4.92 -11.58 -4.57
N ALA A 288 -4.20 -11.35 -3.49
CA ALA A 288 -4.77 -11.49 -2.15
C ALA A 288 -6.01 -10.61 -1.95
N SER A 289 -5.96 -9.36 -2.39
CA SER A 289 -7.10 -8.42 -2.32
C SER A 289 -8.28 -8.86 -3.20
N TYR A 290 -8.00 -9.38 -4.40
CA TYR A 290 -9.02 -9.95 -5.28
C TYR A 290 -9.77 -11.11 -4.63
N PHE A 291 -9.05 -12.09 -4.08
CA PHE A 291 -9.64 -13.24 -3.42
C PHE A 291 -10.34 -12.85 -2.10
N PHE A 292 -9.82 -11.85 -1.38
CA PHE A 292 -10.47 -11.33 -0.18
C PHE A 292 -11.87 -10.78 -0.49
N LEU A 293 -11.99 -9.99 -1.57
CA LEU A 293 -13.29 -9.46 -2.03
C LEU A 293 -14.25 -10.58 -2.51
N GLN A 294 -13.72 -11.72 -2.94
CA GLN A 294 -14.50 -12.92 -3.28
C GLN A 294 -14.80 -13.82 -2.08
N LYS A 295 -14.27 -13.48 -0.89
CA LYS A 295 -14.38 -14.30 0.34
C LYS A 295 -13.71 -15.67 0.24
N GLN A 296 -12.72 -15.82 -0.63
CA GLN A 296 -11.91 -17.03 -0.80
C GLN A 296 -10.66 -16.92 0.08
N PHE A 297 -10.83 -17.06 1.39
CA PHE A 297 -9.78 -16.73 2.36
C PHE A 297 -8.60 -17.70 2.38
N GLU A 298 -8.77 -18.93 1.95
CA GLU A 298 -7.68 -19.90 1.77
C GLU A 298 -6.68 -19.41 0.72
N GLU A 299 -7.19 -18.92 -0.41
CA GLU A 299 -6.37 -18.31 -1.46
C GLU A 299 -5.68 -17.03 -0.98
N VAL A 300 -6.38 -16.20 -0.20
CA VAL A 300 -5.78 -15.00 0.41
C VAL A 300 -4.54 -15.37 1.21
N ILE A 301 -4.63 -16.40 2.06
CA ILE A 301 -3.53 -16.85 2.91
C ILE A 301 -2.37 -17.38 2.07
N LEU A 302 -2.65 -18.12 0.98
CA LEU A 302 -1.64 -18.61 0.07
C LEU A 302 -0.79 -17.45 -0.49
N TYR A 303 -1.44 -16.40 -1.00
CA TYR A 303 -0.73 -15.23 -1.54
C TYR A 303 0.00 -14.43 -0.46
N LEU A 304 -0.63 -14.17 0.69
CA LEU A 304 0.01 -13.45 1.78
C LEU A 304 1.21 -14.23 2.36
N SER A 305 1.11 -15.55 2.49
CA SER A 305 2.20 -16.38 2.99
C SER A 305 3.43 -16.32 2.08
N SER A 306 3.24 -16.20 0.75
CA SER A 306 4.32 -16.10 -0.22
C SER A 306 5.17 -14.83 -0.10
N ILE A 307 4.64 -13.78 0.54
CA ILE A 307 5.33 -12.50 0.73
C ILE A 307 5.60 -12.17 2.20
N LYS A 308 5.24 -13.06 3.13
CA LYS A 308 5.35 -12.85 4.57
C LYS A 308 6.76 -12.45 5.04
N SER A 309 7.80 -12.98 4.41
CA SER A 309 9.20 -12.69 4.75
C SER A 309 9.58 -11.20 4.57
N TYR A 310 8.90 -10.50 3.68
CA TYR A 310 9.14 -9.07 3.42
C TYR A 310 8.40 -8.15 4.41
N PHE A 311 7.35 -8.66 5.10
CA PHE A 311 6.43 -7.87 5.92
C PHE A 311 6.33 -8.38 7.36
N TYR A 312 7.39 -9.00 7.88
CA TYR A 312 7.36 -9.64 9.21
C TYR A 312 6.92 -8.68 10.33
N ASN A 313 7.38 -7.43 10.30
CA ASN A 313 7.06 -6.40 11.29
C ASN A 313 6.08 -5.35 10.75
N ASP A 314 5.39 -5.61 9.64
CA ASP A 314 4.41 -4.66 9.11
C ASP A 314 3.04 -4.89 9.74
N ASP A 315 2.56 -3.87 10.45
CA ASP A 315 1.31 -3.94 11.20
C ASP A 315 0.08 -4.13 10.32
N ALA A 316 0.05 -3.48 9.15
CA ALA A 316 -1.06 -3.61 8.21
C ALA A 316 -1.09 -5.02 7.59
N PHE A 317 0.06 -5.57 7.25
CA PHE A 317 0.18 -6.94 6.78
C PHE A 317 -0.30 -7.94 7.83
N ASN A 318 0.20 -7.81 9.08
CA ASN A 318 -0.18 -8.69 10.18
C ASN A 318 -1.69 -8.62 10.48
N PHE A 319 -2.29 -7.43 10.37
CA PHE A 319 -3.72 -7.25 10.52
C PHE A 319 -4.52 -8.00 9.44
N ASN A 320 -4.17 -7.80 8.15
CA ASN A 320 -4.84 -8.46 7.04
C ASN A 320 -4.68 -10.00 7.08
N ASN A 321 -3.49 -10.46 7.42
CA ASN A 321 -3.21 -11.90 7.59
C ASN A 321 -4.00 -12.50 8.75
N GLY A 322 -4.07 -11.81 9.90
CA GLY A 322 -4.90 -12.21 11.04
C GLY A 322 -6.39 -12.28 10.69
N GLN A 323 -6.90 -11.29 9.95
CA GLN A 323 -8.29 -11.33 9.48
C GLN A 323 -8.57 -12.54 8.56
N ALA A 324 -7.70 -12.80 7.59
CA ALA A 324 -7.87 -13.93 6.67
C ALA A 324 -7.86 -15.27 7.42
N LYS A 325 -6.93 -15.46 8.37
CA LYS A 325 -6.85 -16.65 9.21
C LYS A 325 -8.07 -16.83 10.10
N MET A 326 -8.56 -15.75 10.68
CA MET A 326 -9.80 -15.78 11.48
C MET A 326 -11.00 -16.27 10.63
N MET A 327 -11.05 -15.88 9.36
CA MET A 327 -12.18 -16.27 8.47
C MET A 327 -12.15 -17.74 8.05
N ILE A 328 -11.00 -18.41 8.10
CA ILE A 328 -10.89 -19.87 7.92
C ILE A 328 -10.96 -20.65 9.24
N ASN A 329 -11.31 -19.97 10.35
CA ASN A 329 -11.37 -20.51 11.71
C ASN A 329 -10.02 -20.93 12.30
N ASP A 330 -8.89 -20.47 11.78
CA ASP A 330 -7.57 -20.63 12.39
C ASP A 330 -7.34 -19.50 13.41
N PHE A 331 -8.08 -19.55 14.51
CA PHE A 331 -8.06 -18.52 15.53
C PHE A 331 -6.75 -18.44 16.29
N LYS A 332 -5.98 -19.54 16.32
CA LYS A 332 -4.72 -19.58 17.05
C LYS A 332 -3.64 -18.76 16.34
N GLU A 333 -3.44 -19.03 15.05
CA GLU A 333 -2.48 -18.25 14.25
C GLU A 333 -2.97 -16.81 14.00
N ALA A 334 -4.30 -16.60 13.97
CA ALA A 334 -4.89 -15.26 13.90
C ALA A 334 -4.57 -14.43 15.15
N GLU A 335 -4.71 -15.02 16.37
CA GLU A 335 -4.33 -14.38 17.63
C GLU A 335 -2.85 -13.97 17.62
N GLU A 336 -1.96 -14.87 17.18
CA GLU A 336 -0.53 -14.58 17.06
C GLU A 336 -0.26 -13.40 16.12
N ALA A 337 -0.89 -13.37 14.94
CA ALA A 337 -0.73 -12.29 13.98
C ALA A 337 -1.21 -10.93 14.53
N PHE A 338 -2.37 -10.89 15.21
CA PHE A 338 -2.86 -9.66 15.84
C PHE A 338 -1.96 -9.18 16.98
N LEU A 339 -1.37 -10.08 17.76
CA LEU A 339 -0.46 -9.73 18.88
C LEU A 339 0.88 -9.17 18.38
N MET A 340 1.30 -9.45 17.14
CA MET A 340 2.50 -8.86 16.53
C MET A 340 2.35 -7.37 16.21
N ILE A 341 1.13 -6.86 16.13
CA ILE A 341 0.87 -5.45 15.79
C ILE A 341 1.35 -4.54 16.93
N GLU A 342 2.20 -3.56 16.60
CA GLU A 342 2.77 -2.62 17.59
C GLU A 342 2.10 -1.25 17.56
N SER A 343 1.53 -0.83 16.44
CA SER A 343 0.88 0.48 16.29
C SER A 343 -0.23 0.70 17.30
N GLU A 344 -0.05 1.71 18.17
CA GLU A 344 -1.09 2.09 19.11
C GLU A 344 -2.40 2.55 18.43
N GLN A 345 -2.30 3.14 17.25
CA GLN A 345 -3.46 3.60 16.49
C GLN A 345 -4.31 2.41 16.03
N LEU A 346 -3.69 1.39 15.43
CA LEU A 346 -4.38 0.16 15.02
C LEU A 346 -4.92 -0.62 16.22
N ARG A 347 -4.16 -0.70 17.32
CA ARG A 347 -4.62 -1.37 18.56
C ARG A 347 -5.84 -0.71 19.21
N LYS A 348 -6.09 0.57 18.92
CA LYS A 348 -7.28 1.31 19.39
C LYS A 348 -8.46 1.20 18.44
N ASP A 349 -8.26 0.67 17.23
CA ASP A 349 -9.33 0.48 16.26
C ASP A 349 -10.32 -0.58 16.74
N LEU A 350 -11.63 -0.27 16.60
CA LEU A 350 -12.71 -1.18 17.00
C LEU A 350 -12.62 -2.53 16.29
N ILE A 351 -12.27 -2.53 14.99
CA ILE A 351 -12.21 -3.76 14.19
C ILE A 351 -11.10 -4.67 14.75
N TYR A 352 -9.92 -4.11 15.04
CA TYR A 352 -8.82 -4.86 15.68
C TYR A 352 -9.26 -5.46 17.02
N ILE A 353 -9.88 -4.65 17.88
CA ILE A 353 -10.35 -5.06 19.20
C ILE A 353 -11.37 -6.20 19.08
N CYS A 354 -12.33 -6.08 18.17
CA CYS A 354 -13.34 -7.11 17.91
C CYS A 354 -12.70 -8.41 17.38
N CYS A 355 -11.76 -8.31 16.43
CA CYS A 355 -11.08 -9.49 15.87
C CYS A 355 -10.27 -10.23 16.93
N LEU A 356 -9.42 -9.51 17.70
CA LEU A 356 -8.60 -10.12 18.76
C LEU A 356 -9.48 -10.70 19.88
N THR A 357 -10.55 -10.00 20.27
CA THR A 357 -11.50 -10.50 21.28
C THR A 357 -12.17 -11.79 20.83
N ARG A 358 -12.59 -11.88 19.57
CA ARG A 358 -13.13 -13.11 19.00
C ARG A 358 -12.11 -14.24 19.00
N CYS A 359 -10.86 -13.98 18.64
CA CYS A 359 -9.79 -14.96 18.70
C CYS A 359 -9.60 -15.48 20.15
N TYR A 360 -9.63 -14.62 21.16
CA TYR A 360 -9.55 -15.05 22.55
C TYR A 360 -10.70 -15.98 22.94
N ILE A 361 -11.94 -15.64 22.56
CA ILE A 361 -13.12 -16.48 22.89
C ILE A 361 -12.98 -17.84 22.23
N MET A 362 -12.70 -17.86 20.91
CA MET A 362 -12.62 -19.11 20.15
C MET A 362 -11.43 -19.99 20.55
N ASN A 363 -10.37 -19.40 21.10
CA ASN A 363 -9.21 -20.13 21.67
C ASN A 363 -9.41 -20.54 23.16
N GLY A 364 -10.62 -20.43 23.70
CA GLY A 364 -10.92 -20.83 25.07
C GLY A 364 -10.36 -19.91 26.15
N LYS A 365 -10.15 -18.62 25.83
CA LYS A 365 -9.63 -17.57 26.74
C LYS A 365 -10.68 -16.49 27.04
N PRO A 366 -11.92 -16.83 27.50
CA PRO A 366 -13.02 -15.87 27.63
C PRO A 366 -12.72 -14.73 28.63
N PHE A 367 -11.90 -14.97 29.66
CA PHE A 367 -11.54 -13.93 30.61
C PHE A 367 -10.64 -12.85 29.99
N LYS A 368 -9.74 -13.21 29.05
CA LYS A 368 -8.97 -12.21 28.31
C LYS A 368 -9.89 -11.33 27.44
N ALA A 369 -10.90 -11.92 26.82
CA ALA A 369 -11.92 -11.17 26.10
C ALA A 369 -12.67 -10.19 27.01
N TRP A 370 -12.98 -10.62 28.24
CA TRP A 370 -13.62 -9.75 29.23
C TRP A 370 -12.70 -8.60 29.68
N GLU A 371 -11.40 -8.86 29.89
CA GLU A 371 -10.42 -7.82 30.19
C GLU A 371 -10.32 -6.78 29.07
N MET A 372 -10.42 -7.21 27.80
CA MET A 372 -10.48 -6.28 26.67
C MET A 372 -11.68 -5.35 26.78
N TYR A 373 -12.87 -5.89 27.09
CA TYR A 373 -14.05 -5.05 27.30
C TYR A 373 -13.84 -4.04 28.45
N LEU A 374 -13.30 -4.45 29.57
CA LEU A 374 -13.07 -3.56 30.73
C LEU A 374 -12.14 -2.39 30.38
N LYS A 375 -11.15 -2.60 29.50
CA LYS A 375 -10.26 -1.53 29.01
C LYS A 375 -11.00 -0.51 28.10
N TYR A 376 -12.00 -0.99 27.35
CA TYR A 376 -12.71 -0.17 26.36
C TYR A 376 -14.14 0.22 26.76
N GLN A 377 -14.57 -0.06 27.98
CA GLN A 377 -15.95 0.19 28.44
C GLN A 377 -16.40 1.65 28.39
N GLN A 378 -15.46 2.61 28.37
CA GLN A 378 -15.77 4.04 28.27
C GLN A 378 -15.92 4.53 26.81
N SER A 379 -15.63 3.72 25.81
CA SER A 379 -15.79 4.10 24.41
C SER A 379 -17.26 4.06 24.01
N LYS A 380 -17.65 4.90 23.04
CA LYS A 380 -19.02 4.92 22.48
C LYS A 380 -19.41 3.59 21.82
N GLU A 381 -18.43 2.82 21.41
CA GLU A 381 -18.55 1.57 20.66
C GLU A 381 -18.45 0.33 21.55
N SER A 382 -18.32 0.52 22.85
CA SER A 382 -18.18 -0.57 23.83
C SER A 382 -19.37 -1.56 23.81
N THR A 383 -20.58 -1.11 23.41
CA THR A 383 -21.75 -1.95 23.27
C THR A 383 -21.60 -2.97 22.13
N ILE A 384 -20.94 -2.63 21.03
CA ILE A 384 -20.67 -3.56 19.91
C ILE A 384 -19.77 -4.70 20.40
N LEU A 385 -18.71 -4.36 21.13
CA LEU A 385 -17.81 -5.35 21.72
C LEU A 385 -18.51 -6.24 22.74
N LEU A 386 -19.40 -5.66 23.54
CA LEU A 386 -20.18 -6.38 24.53
C LEU A 386 -21.15 -7.37 23.88
N HIS A 387 -21.81 -7.00 22.78
CA HIS A 387 -22.66 -7.90 21.97
C HIS A 387 -21.85 -9.07 21.39
N LEU A 388 -20.65 -8.78 20.88
CA LEU A 388 -19.77 -9.81 20.35
C LEU A 388 -19.40 -10.81 21.45
N ILE A 389 -18.98 -10.33 22.63
CA ILE A 389 -18.61 -11.18 23.75
C ILE A 389 -19.80 -12.00 24.22
N ALA A 390 -20.99 -11.39 24.40
CA ALA A 390 -22.19 -12.07 24.85
C ALA A 390 -22.54 -13.24 23.94
N ASN A 391 -22.61 -12.99 22.64
CA ASN A 391 -23.04 -13.97 21.66
C ASN A 391 -21.99 -15.07 21.40
N ASP A 392 -20.72 -14.69 21.23
CA ASP A 392 -19.66 -15.65 20.91
C ASP A 392 -19.32 -16.52 22.14
N CYS A 393 -19.26 -15.94 23.35
CA CYS A 393 -19.08 -16.71 24.57
C CYS A 393 -20.26 -17.68 24.83
N TYR A 394 -21.50 -17.23 24.56
CA TYR A 394 -22.67 -18.10 24.71
C TYR A 394 -22.59 -19.31 23.77
N LYS A 395 -22.26 -19.06 22.48
CA LYS A 395 -22.12 -20.13 21.46
C LYS A 395 -20.99 -21.13 21.82
N MET A 396 -19.90 -20.63 22.41
CA MET A 396 -18.75 -21.45 22.78
C MET A 396 -18.89 -22.14 24.16
N GLY A 397 -20.01 -21.94 24.86
CA GLY A 397 -20.24 -22.52 26.18
C GLY A 397 -19.53 -21.82 27.33
N HIS A 398 -18.97 -20.64 27.10
CA HIS A 398 -18.34 -19.79 28.12
C HIS A 398 -19.39 -18.97 28.86
N PHE A 399 -20.33 -19.66 29.51
CA PHE A 399 -21.58 -19.10 30.01
C PHE A 399 -21.44 -18.01 31.05
N LEU A 400 -20.41 -18.09 31.95
CA LEU A 400 -20.22 -17.04 32.94
C LEU A 400 -19.87 -15.68 32.34
N VAL A 401 -18.97 -15.65 31.36
CA VAL A 401 -18.61 -14.40 30.69
C VAL A 401 -19.77 -13.89 29.82
N ALA A 402 -20.49 -14.79 29.15
CA ALA A 402 -21.72 -14.43 28.44
C ALA A 402 -22.76 -13.81 29.38
N LEU A 403 -22.94 -14.40 30.57
CA LEU A 403 -23.86 -13.91 31.61
C LEU A 403 -23.51 -12.49 32.07
N ARG A 404 -22.23 -12.23 32.33
CA ARG A 404 -21.75 -10.88 32.69
C ARG A 404 -22.04 -9.86 31.57
N ALA A 405 -21.85 -10.26 30.32
CA ALA A 405 -22.09 -9.41 29.17
C ALA A 405 -23.59 -9.12 28.99
N PHE A 406 -24.43 -10.13 29.07
CA PHE A 406 -25.89 -9.95 28.99
C PHE A 406 -26.47 -9.16 30.19
N ASP A 407 -25.88 -9.28 31.39
CA ASP A 407 -26.30 -8.47 32.56
C ASP A 407 -26.05 -6.98 32.32
N ILE A 408 -24.96 -6.60 31.66
CA ILE A 408 -24.69 -5.22 31.34
C ILE A 408 -25.59 -4.74 30.20
N LEU A 409 -25.78 -5.55 29.14
CA LEU A 409 -26.66 -5.22 28.02
C LEU A 409 -28.09 -5.00 28.49
N GLU A 410 -28.64 -5.87 29.37
CA GLU A 410 -29.98 -5.72 29.94
C GLU A 410 -30.13 -4.43 30.76
N ARG A 411 -29.05 -4.00 31.44
CA ARG A 411 -29.06 -2.72 32.18
C ARG A 411 -29.02 -1.50 31.27
N LEU A 412 -28.37 -1.61 30.10
CA LEU A 412 -28.28 -0.52 29.12
C LEU A 412 -29.57 -0.38 28.32
N ASP A 413 -30.14 -1.49 27.93
CA ASP A 413 -31.39 -1.56 27.16
C ASP A 413 -32.24 -2.72 27.65
N LYS A 414 -33.50 -2.45 28.04
CA LYS A 414 -34.48 -3.43 28.56
C LYS A 414 -35.11 -4.27 27.45
N SER A 415 -34.36 -4.65 26.42
CA SER A 415 -34.86 -5.54 25.38
C SER A 415 -35.09 -6.96 25.95
N PRO A 416 -36.22 -7.62 25.61
CA PRO A 416 -36.47 -9.00 26.01
C PRO A 416 -35.35 -9.98 25.61
N GLU A 417 -34.72 -9.74 24.50
CA GLU A 417 -33.62 -10.59 23.97
C GLU A 417 -32.47 -10.71 24.94
N TYR A 418 -32.09 -9.63 25.64
CA TYR A 418 -30.99 -9.65 26.59
C TYR A 418 -31.33 -10.42 27.85
N TRP A 419 -32.60 -10.35 28.29
CA TRP A 419 -33.08 -11.21 29.38
C TRP A 419 -33.06 -12.69 29.00
N GLU A 420 -33.51 -13.04 27.78
CA GLU A 420 -33.46 -14.44 27.32
C GLU A 420 -32.05 -14.96 27.22
N GLY A 421 -31.08 -14.16 26.69
CA GLY A 421 -29.66 -14.48 26.65
C GLY A 421 -29.10 -14.66 28.05
N LYS A 422 -29.39 -13.74 28.97
CA LYS A 422 -28.99 -13.80 30.36
C LYS A 422 -29.54 -15.04 31.09
N ARG A 423 -30.81 -15.32 30.92
CA ARG A 423 -31.47 -16.51 31.46
C ARG A 423 -30.80 -17.79 30.96
N GLY A 424 -30.57 -17.88 29.64
CA GLY A 424 -29.94 -19.03 29.02
C GLY A 424 -28.48 -19.21 29.51
N ALA A 425 -27.72 -18.12 29.61
CA ALA A 425 -26.35 -18.15 30.11
C ALA A 425 -26.30 -18.59 31.61
N ALA A 426 -27.23 -18.10 32.42
CA ALA A 426 -27.31 -18.52 33.84
C ALA A 426 -27.63 -20.01 33.98
N ALA A 427 -28.59 -20.53 33.17
CA ALA A 427 -28.87 -21.96 33.10
C ALA A 427 -27.65 -22.76 32.63
N GLY A 428 -26.90 -22.25 31.66
CA GLY A 428 -25.65 -22.85 31.19
C GLY A 428 -24.59 -22.93 32.31
N VAL A 429 -24.35 -21.84 33.08
CA VAL A 429 -23.45 -21.87 34.24
C VAL A 429 -23.89 -22.94 35.25
N PHE A 430 -25.18 -23.01 35.56
CA PHE A 430 -25.73 -24.01 36.47
C PHE A 430 -25.43 -25.43 35.97
N GLN A 431 -25.68 -25.69 34.69
CA GLN A 431 -25.40 -26.98 34.08
C GLN A 431 -23.92 -27.36 34.13
N MET A 432 -23.02 -26.40 33.85
CA MET A 432 -21.57 -26.64 33.88
C MET A 432 -21.06 -26.95 35.30
N VAL A 433 -21.65 -26.33 36.33
CA VAL A 433 -21.34 -26.64 37.73
C VAL A 433 -21.87 -28.03 38.13
N LEU A 434 -23.06 -28.41 37.68
CA LEU A 434 -23.62 -29.75 37.93
C LEU A 434 -22.77 -30.88 37.34
N VAL A 435 -22.19 -30.65 36.14
CA VAL A 435 -21.28 -31.60 35.47
C VAL A 435 -19.86 -31.53 36.03
N LYS A 436 -19.61 -30.69 37.07
CA LYS A 436 -18.29 -30.47 37.69
C LYS A 436 -17.22 -29.91 36.75
N ASN A 437 -17.63 -29.26 35.65
CA ASN A 437 -16.73 -28.59 34.73
C ASN A 437 -16.38 -27.16 35.19
N ASP A 438 -17.24 -26.53 36.01
CA ASP A 438 -17.07 -25.20 36.54
C ASP A 438 -17.12 -25.20 38.08
N PRO A 439 -16.39 -24.28 38.72
CA PRO A 439 -16.38 -24.17 40.18
C PRO A 439 -17.69 -23.58 40.70
N ILE A 440 -18.08 -23.90 41.91
CA ILE A 440 -19.31 -23.45 42.55
C ILE A 440 -19.38 -21.93 42.75
N GLU A 441 -18.23 -21.27 42.77
CA GLU A 441 -18.11 -19.81 42.82
C GLU A 441 -18.78 -19.14 41.61
N HIS A 442 -18.73 -19.77 40.41
CA HIS A 442 -19.39 -19.29 39.20
C HIS A 442 -20.92 -19.30 39.37
N LEU A 443 -21.46 -20.30 40.05
CA LEU A 443 -22.89 -20.36 40.37
C LEU A 443 -23.31 -19.26 41.36
N LYS A 444 -22.50 -19.00 42.40
CA LYS A 444 -22.75 -17.88 43.32
C LYS A 444 -22.78 -16.54 42.61
N GLU A 445 -21.87 -16.34 41.68
CA GLU A 445 -21.85 -15.13 40.85
C GLU A 445 -23.08 -15.06 39.93
N ALA A 446 -23.45 -16.15 39.27
CA ALA A 446 -24.64 -16.22 38.43
C ALA A 446 -25.92 -15.85 39.19
N ILE A 447 -26.10 -16.37 40.42
CA ILE A 447 -27.22 -16.01 41.29
C ILE A 447 -27.22 -14.51 41.64
N LYS A 448 -26.03 -13.93 41.88
CA LYS A 448 -25.90 -12.50 42.16
C LYS A 448 -26.30 -11.66 40.97
N LEU A 449 -25.86 -12.04 39.76
CA LEU A 449 -26.19 -11.32 38.51
C LEU A 449 -27.67 -11.44 38.14
N LEU A 450 -28.32 -12.62 38.36
CA LEU A 450 -29.76 -12.79 38.15
C LEU A 450 -30.61 -11.85 39.01
N ARG A 451 -30.20 -11.56 40.25
CA ARG A 451 -30.91 -10.64 41.14
C ARG A 451 -30.98 -9.19 40.63
N ASN A 452 -30.13 -8.83 39.67
CA ASN A 452 -30.15 -7.49 39.05
C ASN A 452 -31.35 -7.30 38.11
N SER A 453 -32.04 -8.36 37.70
CA SER A 453 -33.20 -8.31 36.77
C SER A 453 -34.53 -8.26 37.53
N ASN A 454 -35.44 -7.43 37.06
CA ASN A 454 -36.82 -7.32 37.57
C ASN A 454 -37.77 -8.24 36.80
N ASN A 455 -37.43 -9.55 36.71
CA ASN A 455 -38.27 -10.52 36.02
C ASN A 455 -38.85 -11.54 36.99
N SER A 456 -40.12 -11.90 36.82
CA SER A 456 -40.84 -12.83 37.71
C SER A 456 -40.26 -14.25 37.78
N GLN A 457 -39.46 -14.65 36.78
CA GLN A 457 -38.82 -15.97 36.69
C GLN A 457 -37.55 -16.07 37.57
N VAL A 458 -36.98 -14.94 38.00
CA VAL A 458 -35.69 -14.89 38.72
C VAL A 458 -35.76 -15.68 40.01
N ASP A 459 -36.80 -15.49 40.81
CA ASP A 459 -36.91 -16.17 42.14
C ASP A 459 -37.07 -17.68 42.01
N GLN A 460 -37.78 -18.14 40.96
CA GLN A 460 -37.92 -19.57 40.69
C GLN A 460 -36.57 -20.18 40.28
N MET A 461 -35.85 -19.50 39.37
CA MET A 461 -34.52 -19.95 38.94
C MET A 461 -33.52 -20.01 40.08
N ILE A 462 -33.48 -18.98 40.91
CA ILE A 462 -32.56 -18.93 42.10
C ILE A 462 -32.92 -20.05 43.08
N THR A 463 -34.17 -20.32 43.31
CA THR A 463 -34.61 -21.41 44.22
C THR A 463 -34.12 -22.77 43.69
N ILE A 464 -34.29 -23.05 42.40
CA ILE A 464 -33.79 -24.29 41.79
C ILE A 464 -32.26 -24.39 41.91
N MET A 465 -31.57 -23.29 41.55
CA MET A 465 -30.08 -23.25 41.55
C MET A 465 -29.46 -23.40 42.95
N LYS A 466 -30.21 -23.06 44.03
CA LYS A 466 -29.74 -23.22 45.40
C LYS A 466 -29.99 -24.62 45.98
N ASN A 467 -31.14 -25.22 45.65
CA ASN A 467 -31.54 -26.50 46.25
C ASN A 467 -30.76 -27.70 45.70
N TYR A 468 -30.35 -27.64 44.42
CA TYR A 468 -29.69 -28.76 43.73
C TYR A 468 -28.25 -29.06 44.15
N PRO A 469 -27.37 -28.07 44.48
CA PRO A 469 -25.97 -28.35 44.91
C PRO A 469 -25.90 -28.96 46.31
N GLU A 470 -26.87 -28.74 47.20
CA GLU A 470 -26.87 -29.31 48.56
C GLU A 470 -27.16 -30.82 48.54
N GLU A 471 -27.94 -31.30 47.58
CA GLU A 471 -28.21 -32.74 47.42
C GLU A 471 -27.06 -33.54 46.82
N MET A 472 -26.13 -32.87 46.09
CA MET A 472 -24.95 -33.51 45.44
C MET A 472 -23.66 -33.45 46.30
N MET A 473 -23.67 -32.74 47.42
CA MET A 473 -22.56 -32.66 48.37
C MET A 473 -22.73 -33.60 49.57
N GLY A 474 -23.81 -34.39 49.60
CA GLY A 474 -24.10 -35.41 50.61
C GLY A 474 -23.45 -36.77 50.31
#